data_f5e882f4b2f7d6dcbcd63f834acc099e
#
_entry.id   f5e882f4b2f7d6dcbcd63f834acc099e
#
_cell.length_a   1.000
_cell.length_b   1.000
_cell.length_c   1.000
_cell.angle_alpha   90.00
_cell.angle_beta   90.00
_cell.angle_gamma   90.00
#
_symmetry.space_group_name_H-M   'P 1'
#
loop_
_entity.id
_entity.type
_entity.pdbx_description
1 polymer ?
#
loop_
_entity_poly.entity_id
_entity_poly.type
_entity_poly.pdbx_seq_one_letter_code
_entity_poly.pdbx_strand_id
1 'polypeptide(L)'
;MKKILLLDDNPQNNESYINKLKNKFLVDECIWMDSAERLLTNEHYDVFVIDVMMPTQDLETTDEIHTGFYFYKEKLASLNLKCTIVFWSWLTESSFKDFWGTPPASTHFLHKEDDNNHLVKFVESLLRK
;
A
#
# COMPACT_ATOMS: atom_id res chain seq x y z
N MET A 1 -14.48 -11.34 8.12
CA MET A 1 -13.60 -10.15 8.27
C MET A 1 -13.07 -9.72 6.92
N LYS A 2 -12.90 -8.45 6.74
CA LYS A 2 -12.25 -7.92 5.53
C LYS A 2 -10.77 -8.31 5.49
N LYS A 3 -10.25 -8.46 4.29
CA LYS A 3 -8.89 -8.98 4.08
C LYS A 3 -8.00 -7.91 3.45
N ILE A 4 -6.86 -7.68 4.08
CA ILE A 4 -5.90 -6.64 3.71
C ILE A 4 -4.59 -7.30 3.30
N LEU A 5 -4.02 -6.84 2.19
CA LEU A 5 -2.64 -7.18 1.83
C LEU A 5 -1.75 -6.00 2.14
N LEU A 6 -0.64 -6.24 2.81
CA LEU A 6 0.36 -5.22 3.12
C LEU A 6 1.70 -5.57 2.50
N LEU A 7 2.23 -4.67 1.69
CA LEU A 7 3.58 -4.77 1.13
C LEU A 7 4.49 -3.77 1.84
N ASP A 8 5.46 -4.27 2.59
CA ASP A 8 6.40 -3.48 3.36
C ASP A 8 7.71 -4.28 3.46
N ASP A 9 8.80 -3.74 2.93
CA ASP A 9 10.10 -4.41 2.91
C ASP A 9 10.71 -4.54 4.32
N ASN A 10 10.28 -3.73 5.27
CA ASN A 10 10.76 -3.75 6.64
C ASN A 10 9.60 -3.56 7.63
N PRO A 11 8.76 -4.60 7.81
CA PRO A 11 7.56 -4.48 8.65
C PRO A 11 7.87 -4.19 10.12
N GLN A 12 9.08 -4.51 10.59
CA GLN A 12 9.47 -4.21 11.98
C GLN A 12 9.44 -2.72 12.27
N ASN A 13 9.77 -1.87 11.30
CA ASN A 13 9.71 -0.42 11.47
C ASN A 13 8.29 0.12 11.63
N ASN A 14 7.31 -0.67 11.24
CA ASN A 14 5.90 -0.29 11.24
C ASN A 14 5.04 -1.21 12.12
N GLU A 15 5.67 -1.95 13.02
CA GLU A 15 5.01 -3.02 13.79
C GLU A 15 3.79 -2.51 14.56
N SER A 16 3.88 -1.36 15.22
CA SER A 16 2.76 -0.83 16.01
C SER A 16 1.54 -0.52 15.15
N TYR A 17 1.76 0.03 13.96
CA TYR A 17 0.68 0.31 13.00
C TYR A 17 0.05 -0.97 12.47
N ILE A 18 0.89 -1.94 12.15
CA ILE A 18 0.46 -3.22 11.58
C ILE A 18 -0.33 -4.03 12.63
N ASN A 19 0.09 -4.02 13.88
CA ASN A 19 -0.61 -4.71 14.95
C ASN A 19 -2.02 -4.15 15.17
N LYS A 20 -2.19 -2.84 15.07
CA LYS A 20 -3.51 -2.22 15.15
C LYS A 20 -4.40 -2.66 14.00
N LEU A 21 -3.83 -2.77 12.81
CA LEU A 21 -4.56 -3.24 11.64
C LEU A 21 -5.00 -4.70 11.81
N LYS A 22 -4.10 -5.55 12.31
CA LYS A 22 -4.37 -6.98 12.55
C LYS A 22 -5.45 -7.23 13.59
N ASN A 23 -5.65 -6.31 14.52
CA ASN A 23 -6.70 -6.44 15.52
C ASN A 23 -8.11 -6.35 14.92
N LYS A 24 -8.25 -5.78 13.74
CA LYS A 24 -9.56 -5.54 13.12
C LYS A 24 -9.78 -6.26 11.78
N PHE A 25 -8.71 -6.69 11.13
CA PHE A 25 -8.78 -7.26 9.79
C PHE A 25 -7.91 -8.50 9.68
N LEU A 26 -8.20 -9.33 8.68
CA LEU A 26 -7.27 -10.37 8.27
C LEU A 26 -6.18 -9.70 7.44
N VAL A 27 -4.93 -9.81 7.85
CA VAL A 27 -3.81 -9.14 7.19
C VAL A 27 -2.79 -10.16 6.73
N ASP A 28 -2.53 -10.19 5.44
CA ASP A 28 -1.39 -10.90 4.87
C ASP A 28 -0.28 -9.90 4.61
N GLU A 29 0.93 -10.24 5.00
CA GLU A 29 2.12 -9.39 4.82
C GLU A 29 3.05 -10.02 3.81
N CYS A 30 3.66 -9.18 2.98
CA CYS A 30 4.74 -9.60 2.09
C CYS A 30 5.82 -8.51 2.03
N ILE A 31 7.04 -8.94 1.74
CA ILE A 31 8.19 -8.05 1.61
C ILE A 31 8.66 -7.92 0.16
N TRP A 32 8.18 -8.78 -0.72
CA TRP A 32 8.58 -8.80 -2.12
C TRP A 32 7.41 -8.42 -3.02
N MET A 33 7.69 -7.60 -4.03
CA MET A 33 6.69 -7.21 -5.02
C MET A 33 6.14 -8.40 -5.80
N ASP A 34 6.99 -9.36 -6.14
CA ASP A 34 6.57 -10.58 -6.83
C ASP A 34 5.55 -11.36 -6.02
N SER A 35 5.75 -11.43 -4.71
CA SER A 35 4.80 -12.10 -3.81
C SER A 35 3.47 -11.36 -3.78
N ALA A 36 3.52 -10.03 -3.70
CA ALA A 36 2.31 -9.21 -3.71
C ALA A 36 1.52 -9.41 -5.01
N GLU A 37 2.21 -9.39 -6.15
CA GLU A 37 1.57 -9.57 -7.45
C GLU A 37 0.88 -10.92 -7.56
N ARG A 38 1.54 -11.99 -7.11
CA ARG A 38 0.96 -13.34 -7.11
C ARG A 38 -0.27 -13.43 -6.20
N LEU A 39 -0.19 -12.87 -5.00
CA LEU A 39 -1.32 -12.88 -4.07
C LEU A 39 -2.51 -12.11 -4.64
N LEU A 40 -2.26 -10.94 -5.21
CA LEU A 40 -3.32 -10.12 -5.81
C LEU A 40 -3.99 -10.79 -7.01
N THR A 41 -3.25 -11.62 -7.73
CA THR A 41 -3.77 -12.35 -8.89
C THR A 41 -4.59 -13.57 -8.46
N ASN A 42 -4.20 -14.24 -7.39
CA ASN A 42 -4.76 -15.54 -6.99
C ASN A 42 -5.79 -15.46 -5.86
N GLU A 43 -5.83 -14.38 -5.10
CA GLU A 43 -6.72 -14.24 -3.96
C GLU A 43 -7.42 -12.89 -3.99
N HIS A 44 -8.55 -12.80 -3.31
CA HIS A 44 -9.29 -11.55 -3.20
C HIS A 44 -8.84 -10.79 -1.94
N TYR A 45 -8.51 -9.51 -2.13
CA TYR A 45 -8.25 -8.58 -1.04
C TYR A 45 -9.18 -7.38 -1.16
N ASP A 46 -9.64 -6.88 -0.04
CA ASP A 46 -10.49 -5.68 -0.01
C ASP A 46 -9.65 -4.42 -0.15
N VAL A 47 -8.48 -4.40 0.47
CA VAL A 47 -7.54 -3.27 0.42
C VAL A 47 -6.12 -3.78 0.29
N PHE A 48 -5.31 -3.11 -0.51
CA PHE A 48 -3.87 -3.35 -0.63
C PHE A 48 -3.13 -2.10 -0.18
N VAL A 49 -2.35 -2.22 0.89
CA VAL A 49 -1.53 -1.13 1.44
C VAL A 49 -0.09 -1.32 0.99
N ILE A 50 0.47 -0.29 0.38
CA ILE A 50 1.85 -0.30 -0.13
C ILE A 50 2.66 0.74 0.64
N ASP A 51 3.74 0.32 1.30
CA ASP A 51 4.75 1.23 1.80
C ASP A 51 5.52 1.76 0.60
N VAL A 52 5.44 3.06 0.35
CA VAL A 52 5.95 3.66 -0.89
C VAL A 52 7.48 3.69 -0.95
N MET A 53 8.12 4.00 0.18
CA MET A 53 9.57 4.14 0.25
C MET A 53 10.21 2.80 0.59
N MET A 54 10.66 2.07 -0.42
CA MET A 54 11.32 0.78 -0.25
C MET A 54 12.26 0.51 -1.43
N PRO A 55 13.15 -0.49 -1.33
CA PRO A 55 14.02 -0.87 -2.45
C PRO A 55 13.23 -1.18 -3.71
N THR A 56 13.80 -0.87 -4.86
CA THR A 56 13.11 -1.00 -6.15
C THR A 56 12.97 -2.43 -6.66
N GLN A 57 13.66 -3.37 -6.02
CA GLN A 57 13.59 -4.80 -6.37
C GLN A 57 13.80 -5.01 -7.87
N ASP A 58 12.84 -5.59 -8.58
CA ASP A 58 12.95 -5.89 -10.01
C ASP A 58 12.37 -4.80 -10.93
N LEU A 59 12.03 -3.64 -10.38
CA LEU A 59 11.53 -2.52 -11.18
C LEU A 59 12.64 -1.91 -12.04
N GLU A 60 12.25 -1.27 -13.12
CA GLU A 60 13.19 -0.60 -14.02
C GLU A 60 13.77 0.68 -13.43
N THR A 61 13.04 1.32 -12.52
CA THR A 61 13.49 2.55 -11.86
C THR A 61 14.51 2.27 -10.77
N THR A 62 15.35 3.27 -10.47
CA THR A 62 16.24 3.27 -9.30
C THR A 62 15.77 4.23 -8.22
N ASP A 63 14.60 4.84 -8.38
CA ASP A 63 14.02 5.81 -7.46
C ASP A 63 13.35 5.12 -6.28
N GLU A 64 14.08 4.97 -5.17
CA GLU A 64 13.58 4.30 -3.96
C GLU A 64 12.62 5.17 -3.14
N ILE A 65 12.52 6.47 -3.43
CA ILE A 65 11.59 7.36 -2.72
C ILE A 65 10.15 7.13 -3.17
N HIS A 66 9.96 6.81 -4.45
CA HIS A 66 8.64 6.65 -5.05
C HIS A 66 8.38 5.22 -5.53
N THR A 67 9.05 4.24 -4.94
CA THR A 67 9.00 2.84 -5.38
C THR A 67 7.58 2.30 -5.51
N GLY A 68 6.72 2.54 -4.52
CA GLY A 68 5.35 2.03 -4.54
C GLY A 68 4.54 2.52 -5.73
N PHE A 69 4.78 3.77 -6.17
CA PHE A 69 4.10 4.32 -7.35
C PHE A 69 4.57 3.65 -8.63
N TYR A 70 5.88 3.41 -8.76
CA TYR A 70 6.43 2.71 -9.92
C TYR A 70 5.96 1.26 -9.97
N PHE A 71 5.88 0.61 -8.81
CA PHE A 71 5.33 -0.75 -8.74
C PHE A 71 3.91 -0.79 -9.30
N TYR A 72 3.07 0.16 -8.90
CA TYR A 72 1.73 0.26 -9.44
C TYR A 72 1.75 0.45 -10.96
N LYS A 73 2.51 1.42 -11.45
CA LYS A 73 2.58 1.74 -12.88
C LYS A 73 3.09 0.59 -13.72
N GLU A 74 4.17 -0.06 -13.28
CA GLU A 74 4.84 -1.09 -14.08
C GLU A 74 4.17 -2.46 -14.00
N LYS A 75 3.59 -2.80 -12.83
CA LYS A 75 3.14 -4.17 -12.57
C LYS A 75 1.65 -4.31 -12.31
N LEU A 76 1.01 -3.33 -11.67
CA LEU A 76 -0.35 -3.50 -11.18
C LEU A 76 -1.42 -2.88 -12.07
N ALA A 77 -1.13 -1.77 -12.73
CA ALA A 77 -2.14 -1.02 -13.49
C ALA A 77 -2.81 -1.86 -14.57
N SER A 78 -2.08 -2.78 -15.20
CA SER A 78 -2.60 -3.65 -16.25
C SER A 78 -3.37 -4.86 -15.74
N LEU A 79 -3.33 -5.15 -14.43
CA LEU A 79 -3.97 -6.33 -13.86
C LEU A 79 -5.48 -6.17 -13.63
N ASN A 80 -5.99 -4.96 -13.78
CA ASN A 80 -7.42 -4.68 -13.58
C ASN A 80 -7.93 -5.15 -12.21
N LEU A 81 -7.19 -4.78 -11.16
CA LEU A 81 -7.48 -5.20 -9.80
C LEU A 81 -8.79 -4.60 -9.28
N LYS A 82 -9.51 -5.38 -8.48
CA LYS A 82 -10.77 -4.95 -7.86
C LYS A 82 -10.60 -4.35 -6.47
N CYS A 83 -9.42 -4.49 -5.86
CA CYS A 83 -9.18 -3.96 -4.53
C CYS A 83 -8.89 -2.46 -4.55
N THR A 84 -9.12 -1.82 -3.41
CA THR A 84 -8.71 -0.44 -3.17
C THR A 84 -7.24 -0.41 -2.79
N ILE A 85 -6.46 0.50 -3.38
CA ILE A 85 -5.02 0.60 -3.13
C ILE A 85 -4.73 1.83 -2.30
N VAL A 86 -3.93 1.66 -1.25
CA VAL A 86 -3.48 2.75 -0.38
C VAL A 86 -1.96 2.87 -0.47
N PHE A 87 -1.49 4.01 -0.94
CA PHE A 87 -0.06 4.35 -0.90
C PHE A 87 0.23 5.02 0.44
N TRP A 88 1.03 4.36 1.27
CA TRP A 88 1.28 4.75 2.66
C TRP A 88 2.73 5.24 2.79
N SER A 89 2.94 6.49 3.20
CA SER A 89 4.27 7.10 3.14
C SER A 89 4.42 8.29 4.08
N TRP A 90 5.67 8.58 4.47
CA TRP A 90 6.03 9.83 5.14
C TRP A 90 6.11 11.01 4.17
N LEU A 91 6.02 10.80 2.87
CA LEU A 91 5.95 11.88 1.90
C LEU A 91 4.69 12.72 2.14
N THR A 92 4.79 14.03 1.86
CA THR A 92 3.63 14.92 1.99
C THR A 92 2.65 14.68 0.84
N GLU A 93 1.40 15.04 1.07
CA GLU A 93 0.38 14.98 0.01
C GLU A 93 0.78 15.86 -1.18
N SER A 94 1.39 17.01 -0.90
CA SER A 94 1.90 17.91 -1.94
C SER A 94 2.96 17.23 -2.82
N SER A 95 3.92 16.55 -2.20
CA SER A 95 4.94 15.79 -2.94
C SER A 95 4.33 14.69 -3.77
N PHE A 96 3.32 13.99 -3.22
CA PHE A 96 2.60 12.95 -3.94
C PHE A 96 1.92 13.50 -5.19
N LYS A 97 1.21 14.62 -5.06
CA LYS A 97 0.50 15.25 -6.18
C LYS A 97 1.46 15.76 -7.24
N ASP A 98 2.59 16.32 -6.84
CA ASP A 98 3.61 16.82 -7.77
C ASP A 98 4.20 15.70 -8.60
N PHE A 99 4.39 14.54 -7.98
CA PHE A 99 4.97 13.37 -8.65
C PHE A 99 3.94 12.62 -9.50
N TRP A 100 2.75 12.38 -8.95
CA TRP A 100 1.77 11.47 -9.54
C TRP A 100 0.79 12.15 -10.47
N GLY A 101 0.45 13.42 -10.20
CA GLY A 101 -0.63 14.10 -10.88
C GLY A 101 -1.99 13.62 -10.36
N THR A 102 -2.90 13.28 -11.27
CA THR A 102 -4.21 12.77 -10.89
C THR A 102 -4.11 11.28 -10.60
N PRO A 103 -4.39 10.83 -9.36
CA PRO A 103 -4.32 9.40 -9.04
C PRO A 103 -5.37 8.60 -9.82
N PRO A 104 -5.06 7.36 -10.20
CA PRO A 104 -6.05 6.47 -10.78
C PRO A 104 -7.23 6.21 -9.84
N ALA A 105 -8.38 5.84 -10.41
CA ALA A 105 -9.53 5.44 -9.61
C ALA A 105 -9.17 4.27 -8.68
N SER A 106 -9.79 4.23 -7.51
CA SER A 106 -9.56 3.21 -6.49
C SER A 106 -8.17 3.25 -5.85
N THR A 107 -7.43 4.34 -6.01
CA THR A 107 -6.15 4.55 -5.31
C THR A 107 -6.28 5.72 -4.34
N HIS A 108 -5.59 5.62 -3.22
CA HIS A 108 -5.57 6.65 -2.18
C HIS A 108 -4.15 6.84 -1.68
N PHE A 109 -3.86 8.04 -1.20
CA PHE A 109 -2.60 8.34 -0.53
C PHE A 109 -2.89 8.58 0.96
N LEU A 110 -2.08 7.98 1.83
CA LEU A 110 -2.16 8.19 3.27
C LEU A 110 -0.78 8.59 3.79
N HIS A 111 -0.69 9.79 4.34
CA HIS A 111 0.53 10.26 4.99
C HIS A 111 0.70 9.54 6.32
N LYS A 112 1.89 8.99 6.58
CA LYS A 112 2.20 8.36 7.87
C LYS A 112 2.18 9.41 8.97
N GLU A 113 1.71 9.01 10.14
CA GLU A 113 1.60 9.86 11.32
C GLU A 113 2.09 9.09 12.54
N ASP A 114 2.44 9.83 13.61
CA ASP A 114 2.88 9.21 14.86
C ASP A 114 1.75 8.48 15.59
N ASP A 115 0.48 8.85 15.34
CA ASP A 115 -0.66 8.12 15.86
C ASP A 115 -0.71 6.72 15.22
N ASN A 116 -0.45 5.68 16.02
CA ASN A 116 -0.40 4.32 15.50
C ASN A 116 -1.78 3.74 15.12
N ASN A 117 -2.85 4.50 15.31
CA ASN A 117 -4.19 4.12 14.87
C ASN A 117 -4.57 4.74 13.51
N HIS A 118 -3.72 5.61 12.93
CA HIS A 118 -4.09 6.33 11.72
C HIS A 118 -4.35 5.40 10.53
N LEU A 119 -3.53 4.36 10.39
CA LEU A 119 -3.69 3.40 9.28
C LEU A 119 -4.98 2.61 9.41
N VAL A 120 -5.24 2.02 10.58
CA VAL A 120 -6.44 1.22 10.78
C VAL A 120 -7.72 2.08 10.64
N LYS A 121 -7.69 3.31 11.13
CA LYS A 121 -8.83 4.23 10.99
C LYS A 121 -9.09 4.58 9.52
N PHE A 122 -8.05 4.82 8.76
CA PHE A 122 -8.19 5.14 7.34
C PHE A 122 -8.78 3.96 6.56
N VAL A 123 -8.25 2.76 6.79
CA VAL A 123 -8.75 1.55 6.12
C VAL A 123 -10.21 1.30 6.49
N GLU A 124 -10.57 1.46 7.77
CA GLU A 124 -11.96 1.35 8.20
C GLU A 124 -12.87 2.33 7.46
N SER A 125 -12.42 3.57 7.29
CA SER A 125 -13.21 4.59 6.60
C SER A 125 -13.45 4.23 5.13
N LEU A 126 -12.46 3.64 4.47
CA LEU A 126 -12.60 3.19 3.08
C LEU A 126 -13.61 2.05 2.95
N LEU A 127 -13.64 1.15 3.91
CA LEU A 127 -14.48 -0.04 3.86
C LEU A 127 -15.93 0.21 4.29
N ARG A 128 -16.23 1.36 4.86
CA ARG A 128 -17.61 1.75 5.22
C ARG A 128 -18.43 2.26 4.05
N LYS A 129 -17.77 2.60 2.96
CA LYS A 129 -18.43 3.21 1.79
C LYS A 129 -19.06 2.18 0.88
#